data_0d165b22939880e44c8e6e0b3bcdf8a1
#
_entry.id   0d165b22939880e44c8e6e0b3bcdf8a1
#
_cell.length_a   1.000
_cell.length_b   1.000
_cell.length_c   1.000
_cell.angle_alpha   90.00
_cell.angle_beta   90.00
_cell.angle_gamma   90.00
#
_symmetry.space_group_name_H-M   'P 1'
#
loop_
_entity.id
_entity.type
_entity.pdbx_description
1 polymer ?
#
loop_
_entity_poly.entity_id
_entity_poly.type
_entity_poly.pdbx_seq_one_letter_code
_entity_poly.pdbx_strand_id
1 'polypeptide(L)'
;TVTAGIISAKSRNLDPTGRTTQSYIQTDAAVNPGNSGGALINDKGELIGINTAIQTQTGSYVGYSFAVPSNIAKKVIEDILEYGNVQYGFLGVTGTSLNSFRAKELDVEDTEGFFINGIDKESGANSAGIKIGDIIKDIDGIKISKFSDLKGYLNTKRPDDIVEVNLKRDNVSKKVRVQLNKNERINFYLIGILKNMSSSELIDRDLERGVKISEFNSDYKSYWEDYGVEENDIIKKINGEEINSIADIDKIVKSRKYYDPISIEILTKDNKLERFNFR
;
A
#
# COMPACT_ATOMS: atom_id res chain seq x y z
N THR A 1 10.85 7.97 -30.90
CA THR A 1 10.96 6.56 -31.35
C THR A 1 9.63 5.88 -31.10
N VAL A 2 9.17 5.07 -32.06
CA VAL A 2 7.98 4.22 -31.92
C VAL A 2 8.46 2.76 -31.91
N THR A 3 7.96 1.99 -30.98
CA THR A 3 8.22 0.54 -30.85
C THR A 3 6.89 -0.19 -30.74
N ALA A 4 6.86 -1.47 -31.08
CA ALA A 4 5.67 -2.31 -31.01
C ALA A 4 5.97 -3.59 -30.24
N GLY A 5 4.94 -4.15 -29.62
CA GLY A 5 5.01 -5.39 -28.87
C GLY A 5 3.62 -5.81 -28.37
N ILE A 6 3.58 -6.70 -27.38
CA ILE A 6 2.35 -7.19 -26.77
C ILE A 6 2.35 -6.92 -25.26
N ILE A 7 1.20 -7.02 -24.64
CA ILE A 7 1.08 -7.03 -23.17
C ILE A 7 1.48 -8.41 -22.66
N SER A 8 2.63 -8.48 -21.99
CA SER A 8 3.20 -9.73 -21.47
C SER A 8 2.63 -10.10 -20.11
N ALA A 9 2.25 -9.10 -19.30
CA ALA A 9 1.60 -9.32 -18.00
C ALA A 9 0.88 -8.06 -17.50
N LYS A 10 -0.07 -8.27 -16.60
CA LYS A 10 -0.73 -7.22 -15.81
C LYS A 10 -0.35 -7.37 -14.33
N SER A 11 -0.52 -6.28 -13.56
CA SER A 11 -0.32 -6.29 -12.11
C SER A 11 1.06 -6.83 -11.68
N ARG A 12 2.12 -6.39 -12.38
CA ARG A 12 3.50 -6.74 -12.00
C ARG A 12 3.98 -5.82 -10.89
N ASN A 13 4.48 -6.42 -9.81
CA ASN A 13 5.22 -5.73 -8.78
C ASN A 13 6.71 -5.86 -9.07
N LEU A 14 7.43 -4.74 -9.10
CA LEU A 14 8.87 -4.68 -9.35
C LEU A 14 9.69 -4.65 -8.07
N ASP A 15 9.04 -4.49 -6.92
CA ASP A 15 9.69 -4.46 -5.63
C ASP A 15 9.75 -5.86 -5.02
N PRO A 16 10.94 -6.51 -5.00
CA PRO A 16 11.10 -7.83 -4.39
C PRO A 16 10.94 -7.80 -2.87
N THR A 17 11.03 -6.62 -2.25
CA THR A 17 10.88 -6.47 -0.79
C THR A 17 9.43 -6.30 -0.36
N GLY A 18 8.50 -6.10 -1.32
CA GLY A 18 7.08 -5.87 -1.07
C GLY A 18 6.75 -4.52 -0.39
N ARG A 19 7.73 -3.63 -0.25
CA ARG A 19 7.54 -2.30 0.38
C ARG A 19 6.73 -1.36 -0.50
N THR A 20 6.95 -1.42 -1.82
CA THR A 20 6.16 -0.68 -2.79
C THR A 20 5.19 -1.63 -3.50
N THR A 21 3.92 -1.32 -3.46
CA THR A 21 2.86 -2.14 -4.04
C THR A 21 2.33 -1.50 -5.31
N GLN A 22 3.22 -1.15 -6.23
CA GLN A 22 2.83 -0.62 -7.53
C GLN A 22 2.46 -1.78 -8.46
N SER A 23 1.42 -1.55 -9.26
CA SER A 23 0.91 -2.51 -10.24
C SER A 23 1.22 -1.97 -11.63
N TYR A 24 2.16 -2.63 -12.34
CA TYR A 24 2.59 -2.23 -13.67
C TYR A 24 2.00 -3.13 -14.76
N ILE A 25 1.81 -2.56 -15.94
CA ILE A 25 1.67 -3.31 -17.19
C ILE A 25 3.07 -3.69 -17.65
N GLN A 26 3.29 -4.97 -17.93
CA GLN A 26 4.52 -5.45 -18.56
C GLN A 26 4.29 -5.61 -20.07
N THR A 27 5.24 -5.14 -20.89
CA THR A 27 5.25 -5.30 -22.34
C THR A 27 6.64 -5.71 -22.81
N ASP A 28 6.71 -6.36 -23.95
CA ASP A 28 7.96 -6.65 -24.67
C ASP A 28 8.28 -5.58 -25.74
N ALA A 29 7.43 -4.55 -25.90
CA ALA A 29 7.77 -3.37 -26.70
C ALA A 29 9.02 -2.69 -26.12
N ALA A 30 10.03 -2.47 -26.92
CA ALA A 30 11.32 -1.97 -26.46
C ALA A 30 11.21 -0.54 -25.89
N VAL A 31 11.49 -0.40 -24.61
CA VAL A 31 11.63 0.91 -23.93
C VAL A 31 13.09 1.10 -23.57
N ASN A 32 13.66 2.21 -24.00
CA ASN A 32 15.04 2.62 -23.70
C ASN A 32 15.04 4.02 -23.08
N PRO A 33 16.16 4.48 -22.50
CA PRO A 33 16.29 5.86 -22.02
C PRO A 33 15.81 6.87 -23.06
N GLY A 34 14.93 7.79 -22.66
CA GLY A 34 14.25 8.75 -23.53
C GLY A 34 12.80 8.37 -23.90
N ASN A 35 12.35 7.13 -23.69
CA ASN A 35 10.96 6.71 -23.89
C ASN A 35 10.12 6.86 -22.61
N SER A 36 10.73 7.03 -21.44
CA SER A 36 10.03 7.23 -20.17
C SER A 36 9.13 8.48 -20.20
N GLY A 37 7.92 8.36 -19.70
CA GLY A 37 6.86 9.37 -19.83
C GLY A 37 6.08 9.30 -21.15
N GLY A 38 6.54 8.52 -22.14
CA GLY A 38 5.84 8.28 -23.39
C GLY A 38 4.62 7.39 -23.24
N ALA A 39 3.67 7.53 -24.16
CA ALA A 39 2.43 6.79 -24.16
C ALA A 39 2.65 5.32 -24.56
N LEU A 40 1.99 4.39 -23.85
CA LEU A 40 1.70 3.04 -24.30
C LEU A 40 0.26 3.03 -24.80
N ILE A 41 0.07 2.76 -26.09
CA ILE A 41 -1.25 2.79 -26.73
C ILE A 41 -1.60 1.40 -27.28
N ASN A 42 -2.90 1.11 -27.40
CA ASN A 42 -3.37 -0.10 -28.06
C ASN A 42 -3.54 0.14 -29.59
N ASP A 43 -3.99 -0.87 -30.29
CA ASP A 43 -4.25 -0.86 -31.75
C ASP A 43 -5.36 0.10 -32.18
N LYS A 44 -6.19 0.57 -31.24
CA LYS A 44 -7.23 1.58 -31.47
C LYS A 44 -6.76 3.00 -31.17
N GLY A 45 -5.49 3.19 -30.78
CA GLY A 45 -4.94 4.50 -30.39
C GLY A 45 -5.32 4.94 -28.97
N GLU A 46 -5.91 4.07 -28.15
CA GLU A 46 -6.29 4.40 -26.76
C GLU A 46 -5.06 4.31 -25.84
N LEU A 47 -4.89 5.27 -24.95
CA LEU A 47 -3.84 5.27 -23.93
C LEU A 47 -4.11 4.19 -22.88
N ILE A 48 -3.28 3.16 -22.84
CA ILE A 48 -3.37 2.07 -21.86
C ILE A 48 -2.36 2.19 -20.72
N GLY A 49 -1.26 2.95 -20.94
CA GLY A 49 -0.26 3.17 -19.91
C GLY A 49 0.72 4.28 -20.23
N ILE A 50 1.55 4.62 -19.25
CA ILE A 50 2.67 5.57 -19.37
C ILE A 50 3.96 4.82 -19.08
N ASN A 51 4.88 4.81 -20.04
CA ASN A 51 6.16 4.12 -19.90
C ASN A 51 6.98 4.72 -18.76
N THR A 52 7.54 3.87 -17.89
CA THR A 52 8.24 4.35 -16.70
C THR A 52 9.58 3.68 -16.43
N ALA A 53 9.67 2.37 -16.57
CA ALA A 53 10.86 1.64 -16.15
C ALA A 53 11.18 0.47 -17.09
N ILE A 54 12.44 0.07 -17.07
CA ILE A 54 12.92 -1.20 -17.62
C ILE A 54 13.57 -2.00 -16.47
N GLN A 55 13.37 -3.30 -16.47
CA GLN A 55 14.13 -4.17 -15.58
C GLN A 55 15.41 -4.57 -16.31
N THR A 56 16.54 -4.06 -15.85
CA THR A 56 17.83 -4.30 -16.51
C THR A 56 18.98 -4.22 -15.50
N GLN A 57 19.99 -5.04 -15.68
CA GLN A 57 21.27 -4.95 -14.98
C GLN A 57 22.27 -4.07 -15.73
N THR A 58 22.03 -3.79 -17.00
CA THR A 58 22.95 -3.10 -17.90
C THR A 58 22.51 -1.68 -18.28
N GLY A 59 21.31 -1.26 -17.85
CA GLY A 59 20.72 0.02 -18.25
C GLY A 59 20.04 0.00 -19.63
N SER A 60 20.06 -1.14 -20.35
CA SER A 60 19.46 -1.30 -21.69
C SER A 60 18.31 -2.29 -21.65
N TYR A 61 17.39 -2.20 -22.61
CA TYR A 61 16.27 -3.13 -22.76
C TYR A 61 16.74 -4.58 -22.90
N VAL A 62 16.16 -5.47 -22.09
CA VAL A 62 16.44 -6.92 -22.07
C VAL A 62 15.18 -7.78 -22.18
N GLY A 63 14.14 -7.27 -22.87
CA GLY A 63 12.88 -8.00 -23.11
C GLY A 63 11.76 -7.67 -22.13
N TYR A 64 11.98 -6.79 -21.16
CA TYR A 64 10.96 -6.42 -20.16
C TYR A 64 10.89 -4.90 -20.00
N SER A 65 9.73 -4.35 -20.34
CA SER A 65 9.40 -2.94 -20.15
C SER A 65 8.13 -2.82 -19.28
N PHE A 66 8.01 -1.72 -18.55
CA PHE A 66 6.91 -1.50 -17.63
C PHE A 66 6.28 -0.13 -17.83
N ALA A 67 4.95 -0.11 -17.75
CA ALA A 67 4.17 1.11 -17.82
C ALA A 67 3.20 1.21 -16.64
N VAL A 68 3.00 2.43 -16.15
CA VAL A 68 1.93 2.73 -15.19
C VAL A 68 0.60 2.65 -15.94
N PRO A 69 -0.39 1.88 -15.48
CA PRO A 69 -1.72 1.82 -16.10
C PRO A 69 -2.37 3.21 -16.20
N SER A 70 -3.00 3.51 -17.32
CA SER A 70 -3.58 4.84 -17.59
C SER A 70 -4.66 5.25 -16.58
N ASN A 71 -5.47 4.30 -16.09
CA ASN A 71 -6.47 4.56 -15.07
C ASN A 71 -5.86 4.95 -13.71
N ILE A 72 -4.73 4.34 -13.32
CA ILE A 72 -3.99 4.73 -12.12
C ILE A 72 -3.36 6.11 -12.33
N ALA A 73 -2.70 6.33 -13.47
CA ALA A 73 -2.09 7.63 -13.78
C ALA A 73 -3.12 8.78 -13.76
N LYS A 74 -4.29 8.56 -14.39
CA LYS A 74 -5.39 9.53 -14.40
C LYS A 74 -5.82 9.88 -12.97
N LYS A 75 -6.12 8.87 -12.16
CA LYS A 75 -6.56 9.05 -10.76
C LYS A 75 -5.51 9.81 -9.94
N VAL A 76 -4.21 9.47 -10.07
CA VAL A 76 -3.11 10.13 -9.37
C VAL A 76 -3.04 11.62 -9.73
N ILE A 77 -3.15 11.96 -11.03
CA ILE A 77 -3.14 13.35 -11.49
C ILE A 77 -4.37 14.11 -10.94
N GLU A 78 -5.55 13.54 -11.05
CA GLU A 78 -6.79 14.14 -10.53
C GLU A 78 -6.69 14.39 -9.02
N ASP A 79 -6.21 13.42 -8.24
CA ASP A 79 -6.06 13.56 -6.80
C ASP A 79 -5.05 14.66 -6.42
N ILE A 80 -3.92 14.75 -7.13
CA ILE A 80 -2.93 15.79 -6.87
C ILE A 80 -3.50 17.18 -7.18
N LEU A 81 -4.27 17.32 -8.25
CA LEU A 81 -4.89 18.60 -8.63
C LEU A 81 -5.99 19.02 -7.65
N GLU A 82 -6.75 18.06 -7.12
CA GLU A 82 -7.91 18.34 -6.26
C GLU A 82 -7.53 18.43 -4.78
N TYR A 83 -6.67 17.52 -4.30
CA TYR A 83 -6.35 17.36 -2.87
C TYR A 83 -4.90 17.70 -2.52
N GLY A 84 -4.04 17.98 -3.52
CA GLY A 84 -2.60 18.19 -3.30
C GLY A 84 -1.80 16.91 -3.02
N ASN A 85 -2.46 15.78 -2.82
CA ASN A 85 -1.84 14.47 -2.59
C ASN A 85 -2.73 13.33 -3.08
N VAL A 86 -2.14 12.14 -3.29
CA VAL A 86 -2.86 10.97 -3.76
C VAL A 86 -3.71 10.37 -2.64
N GLN A 87 -5.00 10.15 -2.89
CA GLN A 87 -5.94 9.51 -1.99
C GLN A 87 -6.00 8.01 -2.29
N TYR A 88 -5.94 7.16 -1.26
CA TYR A 88 -6.05 5.71 -1.42
C TYR A 88 -7.19 5.15 -0.59
N GLY A 89 -8.11 4.45 -1.26
CA GLY A 89 -9.14 3.68 -0.59
C GLY A 89 -8.54 2.44 0.09
N PHE A 90 -8.91 2.22 1.33
CA PHE A 90 -8.42 1.14 2.18
C PHE A 90 -9.53 0.14 2.49
N LEU A 91 -9.33 -1.12 2.12
CA LEU A 91 -10.29 -2.20 2.39
C LEU A 91 -10.24 -2.67 3.85
N GLY A 92 -9.04 -2.69 4.42
CA GLY A 92 -8.81 -3.08 5.81
C GLY A 92 -8.65 -4.57 6.04
N VAL A 93 -8.05 -5.27 5.10
CA VAL A 93 -7.73 -6.70 5.21
C VAL A 93 -6.23 -6.95 5.06
N THR A 94 -5.73 -7.95 5.78
CA THR A 94 -4.42 -8.55 5.56
C THR A 94 -4.57 -10.01 5.17
N GLY A 95 -3.60 -10.57 4.47
CA GLY A 95 -3.73 -11.94 4.01
C GLY A 95 -2.62 -12.39 3.08
N THR A 96 -2.84 -13.51 2.42
CA THR A 96 -1.88 -14.12 1.51
C THR A 96 -2.52 -14.51 0.18
N SER A 97 -1.73 -14.43 -0.89
CA SER A 97 -2.13 -14.96 -2.20
C SER A 97 -2.14 -16.48 -2.16
N LEU A 98 -3.22 -17.09 -2.63
CA LEU A 98 -3.31 -18.53 -2.73
C LEU A 98 -2.49 -19.07 -3.92
N ASN A 99 -1.94 -20.24 -3.71
CA ASN A 99 -1.38 -21.14 -4.68
C ASN A 99 -1.55 -22.59 -4.17
N SER A 100 -1.18 -23.60 -4.94
CA SER A 100 -1.37 -25.00 -4.55
C SER A 100 -0.68 -25.37 -3.22
N PHE A 101 0.45 -24.75 -2.89
CA PHE A 101 1.16 -24.98 -1.63
C PHE A 101 0.40 -24.35 -0.45
N ARG A 102 0.05 -23.05 -0.56
CA ARG A 102 -0.68 -22.32 0.47
C ARG A 102 -2.09 -22.86 0.71
N ALA A 103 -2.75 -23.31 -0.35
CA ALA A 103 -4.07 -23.93 -0.23
C ALA A 103 -4.04 -25.18 0.66
N LYS A 104 -3.01 -26.03 0.49
CA LYS A 104 -2.82 -27.20 1.37
C LYS A 104 -2.49 -26.82 2.81
N GLU A 105 -1.63 -25.80 3.01
CA GLU A 105 -1.25 -25.33 4.35
C GLU A 105 -2.45 -24.76 5.11
N LEU A 106 -3.35 -24.07 4.41
CA LEU A 106 -4.53 -23.42 4.98
C LEU A 106 -5.80 -24.30 4.96
N ASP A 107 -5.68 -25.53 4.48
CA ASP A 107 -6.78 -26.50 4.33
C ASP A 107 -7.97 -25.93 3.53
N VAL A 108 -7.67 -25.25 2.41
CA VAL A 108 -8.67 -24.72 1.47
C VAL A 108 -8.55 -25.33 0.10
N GLU A 109 -9.67 -25.49 -0.61
CA GLU A 109 -9.72 -26.10 -1.96
C GLU A 109 -9.23 -25.13 -3.05
N ASP A 110 -9.40 -23.82 -2.82
CA ASP A 110 -9.07 -22.79 -3.80
C ASP A 110 -7.56 -22.57 -3.90
N THR A 111 -7.01 -22.68 -5.12
CA THR A 111 -5.59 -22.43 -5.41
C THR A 111 -5.34 -21.04 -5.98
N GLU A 112 -6.37 -20.20 -6.12
CA GLU A 112 -6.30 -18.82 -6.57
C GLU A 112 -7.21 -17.93 -5.74
N GLY A 113 -6.78 -16.68 -5.50
CA GLY A 113 -7.49 -15.68 -4.74
C GLY A 113 -6.64 -15.07 -3.63
N PHE A 114 -7.22 -14.19 -2.86
CA PHE A 114 -6.58 -13.58 -1.69
C PHE A 114 -7.27 -14.07 -0.42
N PHE A 115 -6.56 -14.92 0.33
CA PHE A 115 -7.04 -15.47 1.61
C PHE A 115 -6.82 -14.45 2.72
N ILE A 116 -7.87 -14.13 3.47
CA ILE A 116 -7.86 -13.15 4.55
C ILE A 116 -7.43 -13.82 5.86
N ASN A 117 -6.33 -13.36 6.44
CA ASN A 117 -5.84 -13.81 7.75
C ASN A 117 -5.94 -12.73 8.84
N GLY A 118 -6.31 -11.49 8.49
CA GLY A 118 -6.54 -10.42 9.45
C GLY A 118 -7.47 -9.34 8.90
N ILE A 119 -8.19 -8.68 9.80
CA ILE A 119 -9.12 -7.59 9.48
C ILE A 119 -8.93 -6.48 10.49
N ASP A 120 -8.81 -5.26 9.97
CA ASP A 120 -8.80 -4.06 10.80
C ASP A 120 -10.19 -3.79 11.38
N LYS A 121 -10.28 -3.67 12.69
CA LYS A 121 -11.55 -3.49 13.41
C LYS A 121 -12.33 -2.22 12.99
N GLU A 122 -11.61 -1.18 12.59
CA GLU A 122 -12.20 0.10 12.16
C GLU A 122 -12.35 0.22 10.64
N SER A 123 -12.28 -0.89 9.90
CA SER A 123 -12.31 -0.90 8.45
C SER A 123 -13.69 -1.11 7.85
N GLY A 124 -13.82 -0.74 6.57
CA GLY A 124 -14.99 -1.06 5.77
C GLY A 124 -15.22 -2.56 5.62
N ALA A 125 -14.15 -3.36 5.53
CA ALA A 125 -14.26 -4.82 5.48
C ALA A 125 -14.92 -5.39 6.74
N ASN A 126 -14.51 -4.92 7.93
CA ASN A 126 -15.11 -5.34 9.20
C ASN A 126 -16.58 -4.92 9.27
N SER A 127 -16.89 -3.67 8.94
CA SER A 127 -18.26 -3.13 8.94
C SER A 127 -19.17 -3.87 7.96
N ALA A 128 -18.64 -4.35 6.84
CA ALA A 128 -19.34 -5.12 5.84
C ALA A 128 -19.48 -6.62 6.19
N GLY A 129 -18.91 -7.07 7.30
CA GLY A 129 -19.01 -8.45 7.76
C GLY A 129 -18.10 -9.45 7.01
N ILE A 130 -17.02 -8.98 6.42
CA ILE A 130 -15.92 -9.83 5.95
C ILE A 130 -15.27 -10.50 7.18
N LYS A 131 -14.80 -11.73 7.04
CA LYS A 131 -14.24 -12.52 8.14
C LYS A 131 -12.86 -13.10 7.77
N ILE A 132 -12.06 -13.38 8.79
CA ILE A 132 -10.86 -14.20 8.63
C ILE A 132 -11.27 -15.57 8.09
N GLY A 133 -10.51 -16.09 7.13
CA GLY A 133 -10.84 -17.32 6.40
C GLY A 133 -11.59 -17.09 5.08
N ASP A 134 -12.10 -15.88 4.82
CA ASP A 134 -12.68 -15.55 3.51
C ASP A 134 -11.60 -15.50 2.43
N ILE A 135 -11.98 -15.89 1.21
CA ILE A 135 -11.12 -15.82 0.03
C ILE A 135 -11.72 -14.81 -0.96
N ILE A 136 -11.07 -13.67 -1.17
CA ILE A 136 -11.52 -12.71 -2.19
C ILE A 136 -11.23 -13.29 -3.57
N LYS A 137 -12.26 -13.37 -4.42
CA LYS A 137 -12.20 -13.90 -5.79
C LYS A 137 -12.22 -12.80 -6.84
N ASP A 138 -13.02 -11.76 -6.63
CA ASP A 138 -13.05 -10.57 -7.48
C ASP A 138 -13.58 -9.36 -6.70
N ILE A 139 -13.32 -8.17 -7.24
CA ILE A 139 -13.88 -6.90 -6.77
C ILE A 139 -14.42 -6.14 -7.97
N ASP A 140 -15.71 -5.76 -7.94
CA ASP A 140 -16.42 -5.11 -9.04
C ASP A 140 -16.25 -5.87 -10.38
N GLY A 141 -16.23 -7.21 -10.33
CA GLY A 141 -16.02 -8.10 -11.49
C GLY A 141 -14.57 -8.21 -11.97
N ILE A 142 -13.62 -7.54 -11.33
CA ILE A 142 -12.18 -7.69 -11.63
C ILE A 142 -11.62 -8.85 -10.83
N LYS A 143 -11.16 -9.90 -11.53
CA LYS A 143 -10.58 -11.10 -10.91
C LYS A 143 -9.37 -10.76 -10.02
N ILE A 144 -9.37 -11.28 -8.80
CA ILE A 144 -8.29 -11.19 -7.83
C ILE A 144 -7.66 -12.59 -7.67
N SER A 145 -6.55 -12.81 -8.33
CA SER A 145 -5.80 -14.07 -8.23
C SER A 145 -4.67 -13.98 -7.19
N LYS A 146 -4.18 -12.78 -6.91
CA LYS A 146 -3.06 -12.53 -5.98
C LYS A 146 -3.15 -11.12 -5.38
N PHE A 147 -2.33 -10.85 -4.36
CA PHE A 147 -2.29 -9.55 -3.67
C PHE A 147 -2.06 -8.36 -4.60
N SER A 148 -1.18 -8.49 -5.61
CA SER A 148 -0.93 -7.38 -6.54
C SER A 148 -2.15 -7.02 -7.40
N ASP A 149 -3.06 -7.95 -7.67
CA ASP A 149 -4.31 -7.67 -8.38
C ASP A 149 -5.24 -6.86 -7.47
N LEU A 150 -5.41 -7.30 -6.21
CA LEU A 150 -6.17 -6.59 -5.19
C LEU A 150 -5.65 -5.16 -5.01
N LYS A 151 -4.35 -5.02 -4.81
CA LYS A 151 -3.72 -3.71 -4.60
C LYS A 151 -3.80 -2.82 -5.83
N GLY A 152 -3.55 -3.39 -7.01
CA GLY A 152 -3.67 -2.68 -8.29
C GLY A 152 -5.07 -2.11 -8.49
N TYR A 153 -6.10 -2.88 -8.15
CA TYR A 153 -7.47 -2.41 -8.22
C TYR A 153 -7.75 -1.30 -7.18
N LEU A 154 -7.40 -1.51 -5.91
CA LEU A 154 -7.60 -0.52 -4.85
C LEU A 154 -6.85 0.79 -5.10
N ASN A 155 -5.71 0.76 -5.79
CA ASN A 155 -5.00 1.98 -6.21
C ASN A 155 -5.79 2.86 -7.18
N THR A 156 -6.85 2.35 -7.80
CA THR A 156 -7.77 3.14 -8.64
C THR A 156 -8.93 3.76 -7.85
N LYS A 157 -9.04 3.44 -6.56
CA LYS A 157 -10.16 3.85 -5.71
C LYS A 157 -9.75 4.91 -4.70
N ARG A 158 -10.72 5.69 -4.26
CA ARG A 158 -10.59 6.73 -3.23
C ARG A 158 -11.23 6.27 -1.92
N PRO A 159 -10.91 6.91 -0.79
CA PRO A 159 -11.75 6.80 0.40
C PRO A 159 -13.21 7.08 0.06
N ASP A 160 -14.11 6.43 0.76
CA ASP A 160 -15.56 6.50 0.61
C ASP A 160 -16.14 5.84 -0.64
N ASP A 161 -15.32 5.43 -1.62
CA ASP A 161 -15.79 4.58 -2.72
C ASP A 161 -16.40 3.28 -2.17
N ILE A 162 -17.52 2.87 -2.76
CA ILE A 162 -18.18 1.60 -2.44
C ILE A 162 -17.82 0.58 -3.51
N VAL A 163 -17.28 -0.56 -3.08
CA VAL A 163 -16.90 -1.67 -3.96
C VAL A 163 -17.71 -2.93 -3.64
N GLU A 164 -18.05 -3.71 -4.65
CA GLU A 164 -18.64 -5.04 -4.48
C GLU A 164 -17.54 -6.11 -4.43
N VAL A 165 -17.37 -6.75 -3.28
CA VAL A 165 -16.41 -7.82 -3.07
C VAL A 165 -17.10 -9.16 -3.20
N ASN A 166 -16.70 -9.98 -4.17
CA ASN A 166 -17.10 -11.37 -4.27
C ASN A 166 -16.06 -12.23 -3.55
N LEU A 167 -16.49 -12.91 -2.53
CA LEU A 167 -15.65 -13.77 -1.70
C LEU A 167 -16.24 -15.17 -1.56
N LYS A 168 -15.40 -16.12 -1.18
CA LYS A 168 -15.79 -17.49 -0.84
C LYS A 168 -15.56 -17.67 0.66
N ARG A 169 -16.58 -18.12 1.38
CA ARG A 169 -16.58 -18.48 2.81
C ARG A 169 -17.17 -19.84 2.97
N ASP A 170 -16.44 -20.77 3.61
CA ASP A 170 -16.89 -22.16 3.81
C ASP A 170 -17.39 -22.80 2.49
N ASN A 171 -16.64 -22.62 1.41
CA ASN A 171 -16.96 -23.05 0.04
C ASN A 171 -18.22 -22.42 -0.58
N VAL A 172 -18.86 -21.44 0.07
CA VAL A 172 -20.04 -20.72 -0.44
C VAL A 172 -19.63 -19.33 -0.94
N SER A 173 -20.03 -19.01 -2.17
CA SER A 173 -19.82 -17.66 -2.73
C SER A 173 -20.74 -16.63 -2.06
N LYS A 174 -20.19 -15.48 -1.72
CA LYS A 174 -20.91 -14.35 -1.12
C LYS A 174 -20.51 -13.05 -1.80
N LYS A 175 -21.44 -12.13 -1.90
CA LYS A 175 -21.24 -10.75 -2.35
C LYS A 175 -21.42 -9.79 -1.19
N VAL A 176 -20.47 -8.89 -1.01
CA VAL A 176 -20.46 -7.91 0.09
C VAL A 176 -20.14 -6.54 -0.49
N ARG A 177 -20.92 -5.54 -0.15
CA ARG A 177 -20.61 -4.14 -0.50
C ARG A 177 -19.80 -3.54 0.63
N VAL A 178 -18.65 -2.99 0.29
CA VAL A 178 -17.67 -2.43 1.23
C VAL A 178 -17.41 -0.98 0.90
N GLN A 179 -17.63 -0.08 1.84
CA GLN A 179 -17.15 1.28 1.76
C GLN A 179 -15.68 1.33 2.15
N LEU A 180 -14.83 1.87 1.28
CA LEU A 180 -13.41 1.98 1.53
C LEU A 180 -13.11 3.13 2.49
N ASN A 181 -12.25 2.88 3.47
CA ASN A 181 -11.80 3.93 4.40
C ASN A 181 -10.58 4.68 3.85
N LYS A 182 -10.26 5.81 4.46
CA LYS A 182 -8.95 6.44 4.31
C LYS A 182 -7.90 5.56 4.98
N ASN A 183 -6.78 5.30 4.30
CA ASN A 183 -5.67 4.62 4.95
C ASN A 183 -4.95 5.60 5.89
N GLU A 184 -5.17 5.44 7.18
CA GLU A 184 -4.58 6.28 8.21
C GLU A 184 -3.43 5.59 8.96
N ARG A 185 -2.84 4.55 8.35
CA ARG A 185 -1.77 3.74 8.94
C ARG A 185 -0.57 3.61 8.00
N ILE A 186 0.62 3.61 8.58
CA ILE A 186 1.86 3.28 7.90
C ILE A 186 2.67 2.30 8.77
N ASN A 187 3.25 1.29 8.14
CA ASN A 187 4.22 0.44 8.83
C ASN A 187 5.61 1.07 8.68
N PHE A 188 6.11 1.59 9.78
CA PHE A 188 7.44 2.16 9.87
C PHE A 188 8.38 1.14 10.51
N TYR A 189 9.32 0.61 9.73
CA TYR A 189 10.10 -0.59 10.04
C TYR A 189 10.86 -0.55 11.38
N LEU A 190 11.27 0.63 11.88
CA LEU A 190 11.98 0.79 13.16
C LEU A 190 11.05 0.81 14.38
N ILE A 191 9.78 1.13 14.19
CA ILE A 191 8.81 1.26 15.29
C ILE A 191 7.73 0.21 15.17
N GLY A 192 7.02 0.20 14.04
CA GLY A 192 5.85 -0.63 13.81
C GLY A 192 4.75 0.15 13.09
N ILE A 193 3.51 -0.07 13.46
CA ILE A 193 2.34 0.58 12.86
C ILE A 193 2.13 1.95 13.50
N LEU A 194 2.23 2.99 12.68
CA LEU A 194 1.92 4.36 13.05
C LEU A 194 0.57 4.77 12.45
N LYS A 195 -0.19 5.57 13.18
CA LYS A 195 -1.55 5.99 12.81
C LYS A 195 -1.72 7.49 13.05
N ASN A 196 -2.49 8.17 12.19
CA ASN A 196 -2.95 9.52 12.52
C ASN A 196 -3.78 9.49 13.80
N MET A 197 -3.64 10.50 14.62
CA MET A 197 -4.48 10.67 15.81
C MET A 197 -5.90 11.07 15.40
N SER A 198 -6.89 10.53 16.10
CA SER A 198 -8.29 10.94 15.96
C SER A 198 -8.52 12.33 16.55
N SER A 199 -9.61 12.98 16.16
CA SER A 199 -9.97 14.30 16.69
C SER A 199 -10.10 14.35 18.20
N SER A 200 -10.63 13.28 18.83
CA SER A 200 -10.73 13.17 20.30
C SER A 200 -9.34 13.11 20.96
N GLU A 201 -8.44 12.29 20.41
CA GLU A 201 -7.07 12.15 20.93
C GLU A 201 -6.24 13.45 20.79
N LEU A 202 -6.48 14.19 19.70
CA LEU A 202 -5.85 15.50 19.48
C LEU A 202 -6.31 16.52 20.53
N ILE A 203 -7.61 16.55 20.83
CA ILE A 203 -8.18 17.42 21.87
C ILE A 203 -7.61 17.07 23.25
N ASP A 204 -7.55 15.77 23.60
CA ASP A 204 -7.05 15.28 24.89
C ASP A 204 -5.56 15.64 25.11
N ARG A 205 -4.80 15.81 24.01
CA ARG A 205 -3.37 16.13 24.05
C ARG A 205 -3.05 17.58 23.72
N ASP A 206 -4.06 18.44 23.52
CA ASP A 206 -3.92 19.85 23.09
C ASP A 206 -3.03 20.00 21.84
N LEU A 207 -3.34 19.20 20.82
CA LEU A 207 -2.64 19.15 19.55
C LEU A 207 -3.59 19.39 18.39
N GLU A 208 -3.13 20.09 17.36
CA GLU A 208 -3.88 20.26 16.11
C GLU A 208 -3.73 19.03 15.18
N ARG A 209 -2.57 18.39 15.20
CA ARG A 209 -2.22 17.24 14.36
C ARG A 209 -1.21 16.35 15.08
N GLY A 210 -1.13 15.08 14.65
CA GLY A 210 -0.14 14.17 15.19
C GLY A 210 -0.27 12.74 14.67
N VAL A 211 0.83 12.02 14.78
CA VAL A 211 0.93 10.61 14.45
C VAL A 211 1.35 9.85 15.70
N LYS A 212 0.59 8.83 16.07
CA LYS A 212 0.87 8.00 17.23
C LYS A 212 1.39 6.62 16.85
N ILE A 213 2.11 6.01 17.78
CA ILE A 213 2.48 4.60 17.72
C ILE A 213 1.23 3.77 18.02
N SER A 214 0.76 2.98 17.06
CA SER A 214 -0.42 2.13 17.23
C SER A 214 -0.05 0.73 17.69
N GLU A 215 1.09 0.22 17.20
CA GLU A 215 1.56 -1.14 17.50
C GLU A 215 3.07 -1.20 17.21
N PHE A 216 3.83 -1.84 18.10
CA PHE A 216 5.26 -2.06 17.88
C PHE A 216 5.51 -3.24 16.95
N ASN A 217 6.56 -3.14 16.13
CA ASN A 217 7.14 -4.27 15.44
C ASN A 217 7.75 -5.23 16.48
N SER A 218 7.46 -6.53 16.35
CA SER A 218 7.96 -7.58 17.26
C SER A 218 9.49 -7.53 17.47
N ASP A 219 10.24 -7.18 16.41
CA ASP A 219 11.71 -7.16 16.43
C ASP A 219 12.29 -6.00 17.26
N TYR A 220 11.51 -4.94 17.47
CA TYR A 220 11.96 -3.73 18.16
C TYR A 220 11.13 -3.40 19.41
N LYS A 221 10.12 -4.20 19.74
CA LYS A 221 9.21 -3.93 20.85
C LYS A 221 9.95 -3.78 22.19
N SER A 222 10.78 -4.75 22.56
CA SER A 222 11.56 -4.69 23.80
C SER A 222 12.52 -3.50 23.84
N TYR A 223 13.13 -3.15 22.70
CA TYR A 223 13.99 -1.96 22.62
C TYR A 223 13.21 -0.70 23.01
N TRP A 224 12.03 -0.49 22.44
CA TRP A 224 11.25 0.72 22.72
C TRP A 224 10.73 0.76 24.16
N GLU A 225 10.26 -0.38 24.68
CA GLU A 225 9.80 -0.52 26.08
C GLU A 225 10.92 -0.26 27.09
N ASP A 226 12.15 -0.72 26.83
CA ASP A 226 13.34 -0.48 27.67
C ASP A 226 13.70 1.01 27.76
N TYR A 227 13.39 1.78 26.72
CA TYR A 227 13.59 3.25 26.70
C TYR A 227 12.35 4.04 27.13
N GLY A 228 11.32 3.37 27.64
CA GLY A 228 10.10 4.01 28.17
C GLY A 228 9.19 4.59 27.09
N VAL A 229 9.29 4.11 25.86
CA VAL A 229 8.38 4.45 24.77
C VAL A 229 7.24 3.42 24.74
N GLU A 230 6.01 3.89 24.71
CA GLU A 230 4.82 3.05 24.75
C GLU A 230 3.89 3.26 23.56
N GLU A 231 2.95 2.35 23.37
CA GLU A 231 1.86 2.55 22.41
C GLU A 231 1.04 3.79 22.81
N ASN A 232 0.63 4.54 21.81
CA ASN A 232 0.02 5.88 21.86
C ASN A 232 0.97 7.04 22.18
N ASP A 233 2.28 6.82 22.27
CA ASP A 233 3.25 7.92 22.18
C ASP A 233 3.28 8.53 20.78
N ILE A 234 3.67 9.80 20.69
CA ILE A 234 3.46 10.62 19.50
C ILE A 234 4.79 10.89 18.80
N ILE A 235 4.85 10.60 17.51
CA ILE A 235 6.00 10.97 16.67
C ILE A 235 5.93 12.48 16.37
N LYS A 236 6.88 13.23 16.86
CA LYS A 236 6.94 14.70 16.65
C LYS A 236 7.80 15.09 15.48
N LYS A 237 8.98 14.46 15.34
CA LYS A 237 9.91 14.75 14.24
C LYS A 237 10.63 13.51 13.76
N ILE A 238 10.96 13.51 12.47
CA ILE A 238 11.89 12.55 11.86
C ILE A 238 12.91 13.34 11.07
N ASN A 239 14.20 13.15 11.35
CA ASN A 239 15.32 13.91 10.77
C ASN A 239 15.18 15.43 10.89
N GLY A 240 14.56 15.91 11.97
CA GLY A 240 14.29 17.32 12.21
C GLY A 240 13.06 17.88 11.49
N GLU A 241 12.44 17.13 10.57
CA GLU A 241 11.18 17.51 9.92
C GLU A 241 10.00 17.20 10.84
N GLU A 242 9.06 18.15 10.98
CA GLU A 242 7.84 17.95 11.77
C GLU A 242 6.91 16.94 11.13
N ILE A 243 6.34 16.05 11.96
CA ILE A 243 5.40 15.02 11.55
C ILE A 243 4.00 15.41 11.99
N ASN A 244 3.16 15.76 11.02
CA ASN A 244 1.76 16.11 11.22
C ASN A 244 0.80 15.01 10.79
N SER A 245 1.27 14.12 9.90
CA SER A 245 0.46 13.04 9.32
C SER A 245 1.34 11.85 8.91
N ILE A 246 0.72 10.70 8.70
CA ILE A 246 1.42 9.54 8.13
C ILE A 246 1.97 9.81 6.72
N ALA A 247 1.40 10.77 5.97
CA ALA A 247 1.90 11.15 4.66
C ALA A 247 3.30 11.79 4.74
N ASP A 248 3.61 12.53 5.81
CA ASP A 248 4.94 13.09 6.03
C ASP A 248 5.97 11.98 6.25
N ILE A 249 5.60 10.96 7.03
CA ILE A 249 6.43 9.78 7.26
C ILE A 249 6.65 9.00 5.95
N ASP A 250 5.59 8.77 5.18
CA ASP A 250 5.67 8.07 3.89
C ASP A 250 6.64 8.78 2.92
N LYS A 251 6.57 10.11 2.86
CA LYS A 251 7.49 10.93 2.07
C LYS A 251 8.94 10.75 2.50
N ILE A 252 9.21 10.82 3.82
CA ILE A 252 10.56 10.64 4.37
C ILE A 252 11.08 9.23 4.07
N VAL A 253 10.26 8.19 4.32
CA VAL A 253 10.64 6.79 4.07
C VAL A 253 10.95 6.53 2.61
N LYS A 254 10.18 7.09 1.68
CA LYS A 254 10.38 6.94 0.24
C LYS A 254 11.61 7.66 -0.30
N SER A 255 11.96 8.81 0.30
CA SER A 255 13.13 9.60 -0.12
C SER A 255 14.46 9.05 0.41
N ARG A 256 14.42 8.17 1.43
CA ARG A 256 15.58 7.68 2.17
C ARG A 256 16.16 6.40 1.57
N LYS A 257 17.50 6.29 1.53
CA LYS A 257 18.18 5.00 1.29
C LYS A 257 18.21 4.18 2.58
N TYR A 258 18.29 2.86 2.44
CA TYR A 258 18.19 1.93 3.58
C TYR A 258 19.22 2.20 4.69
N TYR A 259 20.45 2.60 4.34
CA TYR A 259 21.55 2.85 5.28
C TYR A 259 21.69 4.31 5.73
N ASP A 260 20.82 5.21 5.30
CA ASP A 260 20.90 6.60 5.75
C ASP A 260 20.58 6.67 7.26
N PRO A 261 21.34 7.43 8.06
CA PRO A 261 21.00 7.62 9.47
C PRO A 261 19.61 8.25 9.60
N ILE A 262 18.91 7.92 10.68
CA ILE A 262 17.60 8.47 10.99
C ILE A 262 17.51 8.87 12.45
N SER A 263 16.98 10.06 12.72
CA SER A 263 16.64 10.50 14.06
C SER A 263 15.14 10.64 14.20
N ILE A 264 14.60 10.19 15.34
CA ILE A 264 13.17 10.21 15.64
C ILE A 264 12.98 10.91 16.98
N GLU A 265 12.10 11.92 17.03
CA GLU A 265 11.69 12.57 18.26
C GLU A 265 10.27 12.12 18.61
N ILE A 266 10.13 11.57 19.80
CA ILE A 266 8.87 10.99 20.32
C ILE A 266 8.45 11.77 21.56
N LEU A 267 7.21 12.21 21.61
CA LEU A 267 6.56 12.79 22.78
C LEU A 267 5.85 11.66 23.54
N THR A 268 6.37 11.34 24.71
CA THR A 268 5.81 10.28 25.56
C THR A 268 4.52 10.73 26.28
N LYS A 269 3.82 9.78 26.90
CA LYS A 269 2.62 10.05 27.71
C LYS A 269 2.89 11.04 28.85
N ASP A 270 4.11 11.04 29.39
CA ASP A 270 4.54 11.94 30.46
C ASP A 270 4.94 13.34 29.96
N ASN A 271 4.63 13.65 28.70
CA ASN A 271 5.01 14.91 28.01
C ASN A 271 6.53 15.15 27.96
N LYS A 272 7.34 14.09 27.98
CA LYS A 272 8.78 14.19 27.73
C LYS A 272 9.05 14.02 26.25
N LEU A 273 9.96 14.84 25.71
CA LEU A 273 10.43 14.71 24.35
C LEU A 273 11.75 13.93 24.35
N GLU A 274 11.68 12.69 23.83
CA GLU A 274 12.83 11.79 23.73
C GLU A 274 13.33 11.72 22.28
N ARG A 275 14.65 11.62 22.10
CA ARG A 275 15.27 11.58 20.79
C ARG A 275 16.10 10.32 20.60
N PHE A 276 15.82 9.59 19.54
CA PHE A 276 16.45 8.33 19.16
C PHE A 276 17.18 8.49 17.84
N ASN A 277 18.40 7.91 17.75
CA ASN A 277 19.23 7.99 16.54
C ASN A 277 19.63 6.56 16.13
N PHE A 278 19.32 6.20 14.88
CA PHE A 278 19.63 4.92 14.27
C PHE A 278 20.61 5.12 13.10
N ARG A 279 21.55 4.19 12.95
CA ARG A 279 22.58 4.20 11.91
C ARG A 279 22.47 2.96 11.03
#